data_bd6497fa90beae2ff79d3a59c52b6e0a
#
_entry.id   bd6497fa90beae2ff79d3a59c52b6e0a
#
_cell.length_a   1.000
_cell.length_b   1.000
_cell.length_c   1.000
_cell.angle_alpha   90.00
_cell.angle_beta   90.00
_cell.angle_gamma   90.00
#
_symmetry.space_group_name_H-M   'P 1'
#
loop_
_entity.id
_entity.type
_entity.pdbx_description
1 polymer ?
#
loop_
_entity_poly.entity_id
_entity_poly.type
_entity_poly.pdbx_seq_one_letter_code
_entity_poly.pdbx_strand_id
1 'polypeptide(L)'
;TSAVLSSIVVYLLGIYVEHRSEKQLPECILSFLQQISTPDVFSLRINDIIALSSYSHSHFIKIFKKHVGKTIIDYVTDLRVAYAATLLSSTNLNVITIASKVGYDNQSFFAQKFKDKYNVSPLEYRSSVRHDD
;
A
#
# COMPACT_ATOMS: atom_id res chain seq x y z
N THR A 1 -6.47 -10.98 3.83
CA THR A 1 -7.39 -11.44 2.82
C THR A 1 -7.82 -10.32 1.88
N SER A 2 -8.49 -10.66 0.78
CA SER A 2 -8.89 -9.68 -0.23
C SER A 2 -9.85 -8.61 0.32
N ALA A 3 -10.74 -8.98 1.24
CA ALA A 3 -11.69 -8.05 1.84
C ALA A 3 -10.97 -6.97 2.68
N VAL A 4 -9.96 -7.37 3.43
CA VAL A 4 -9.14 -6.44 4.24
C VAL A 4 -8.37 -5.49 3.34
N LEU A 5 -7.74 -6.03 2.29
CA LEU A 5 -6.98 -5.22 1.33
C LEU A 5 -7.91 -4.21 0.62
N SER A 6 -9.09 -4.64 0.21
CA SER A 6 -10.07 -3.75 -0.41
C SER A 6 -10.48 -2.61 0.52
N SER A 7 -10.67 -2.91 1.81
CA SER A 7 -11.00 -1.89 2.82
C SER A 7 -9.87 -0.88 2.98
N ILE A 8 -8.60 -1.34 2.99
CA ILE A 8 -7.42 -0.46 3.09
C ILE A 8 -7.34 0.45 1.87
N VAL A 9 -7.53 -0.10 0.66
CA VAL A 9 -7.50 0.69 -0.57
C VAL A 9 -8.60 1.74 -0.58
N VAL A 10 -9.84 1.37 -0.20
CA VAL A 10 -10.96 2.30 -0.12
C VAL A 10 -10.66 3.41 0.89
N TYR A 11 -10.09 3.09 2.03
CA TYR A 11 -9.70 4.06 3.05
C TYR A 11 -8.67 5.06 2.51
N LEU A 12 -7.60 4.57 1.85
CA LEU A 12 -6.58 5.43 1.28
C LEU A 12 -7.12 6.30 0.16
N LEU A 13 -7.97 5.74 -0.72
CA LEU A 13 -8.65 6.50 -1.76
C LEU A 13 -9.55 7.59 -1.17
N GLY A 14 -10.28 7.27 -0.10
CA GLY A 14 -11.11 8.23 0.60
C GLY A 14 -10.32 9.42 1.12
N ILE A 15 -9.15 9.17 1.73
CA ILE A 15 -8.27 10.24 2.22
C ILE A 15 -7.82 11.13 1.06
N TYR A 16 -7.39 10.56 -0.06
CA TYR A 16 -6.94 11.33 -1.21
C TYR A 16 -8.07 12.12 -1.85
N VAL A 17 -9.26 11.55 -1.95
CA VAL A 17 -10.44 12.20 -2.52
C VAL A 17 -10.90 13.36 -1.62
N GLU A 18 -10.91 13.18 -0.30
CA GLU A 18 -11.31 14.24 0.65
C GLU A 18 -10.40 15.47 0.53
N HIS A 19 -9.10 15.25 0.36
CA HIS A 19 -8.16 16.37 0.23
C HIS A 19 -8.18 17.04 -1.14
N ARG A 20 -8.86 16.45 -2.12
CA ARG A 20 -8.90 16.93 -3.51
C ARG A 20 -10.30 16.99 -4.08
N SER A 21 -11.27 17.33 -3.24
CA SER A 21 -12.71 17.31 -3.60
C SER A 21 -13.11 18.09 -4.84
N GLU A 22 -12.25 18.94 -5.38
CA GLU A 22 -12.55 19.75 -6.56
C GLU A 22 -12.01 19.20 -7.88
N LYS A 23 -11.18 18.14 -7.85
CA LYS A 23 -10.61 17.58 -9.08
C LYS A 23 -10.83 16.07 -9.12
N GLN A 24 -11.73 15.68 -10.00
CA GLN A 24 -11.94 14.27 -10.30
C GLN A 24 -10.64 13.64 -10.81
N LEU A 25 -10.25 12.47 -10.26
CA LEU A 25 -9.08 11.74 -10.74
C LEU A 25 -9.30 11.29 -12.19
N PRO A 26 -8.27 11.35 -13.04
CA PRO A 26 -8.37 10.81 -14.39
C PRO A 26 -8.79 9.34 -14.37
N GLU A 27 -9.59 8.91 -15.33
CA GLU A 27 -10.09 7.54 -15.42
C GLU A 27 -8.95 6.52 -15.43
N CYS A 28 -7.83 6.83 -16.09
CA CYS A 28 -6.67 5.94 -16.12
C CYS A 28 -6.08 5.70 -14.73
N ILE A 29 -6.05 6.72 -13.88
CA ILE A 29 -5.57 6.60 -12.51
C ILE A 29 -6.57 5.80 -11.66
N LEU A 30 -7.85 6.08 -11.78
CA LEU A 30 -8.89 5.32 -11.08
C LEU A 30 -8.84 3.83 -11.45
N SER A 31 -8.72 3.53 -12.74
CA SER A 31 -8.62 2.16 -13.24
C SER A 31 -7.38 1.45 -12.67
N PHE A 32 -6.24 2.15 -12.68
CA PHE A 32 -5.01 1.62 -12.10
C PHE A 32 -5.18 1.31 -10.60
N LEU A 33 -5.74 2.26 -9.83
CA LEU A 33 -5.95 2.07 -8.40
C LEU A 33 -6.89 0.91 -8.11
N GLN A 34 -7.91 0.70 -8.93
CA GLN A 34 -8.81 -0.45 -8.81
C GLN A 34 -8.08 -1.76 -9.08
N GLN A 35 -7.20 -1.79 -10.08
CA GLN A 35 -6.45 -3.00 -10.44
C GLN A 35 -5.45 -3.40 -9.34
N ILE A 36 -4.83 -2.43 -8.66
CA ILE A 36 -3.89 -2.73 -7.58
C ILE A 36 -4.58 -3.04 -6.26
N SER A 37 -5.90 -3.08 -6.21
CA SER A 37 -6.64 -3.45 -5.00
C SER A 37 -6.67 -4.94 -4.71
N THR A 38 -6.13 -5.79 -5.61
CA THR A 38 -6.09 -7.24 -5.42
C THR A 38 -4.86 -7.66 -4.64
N PRO A 39 -4.92 -8.75 -3.85
CA PRO A 39 -3.75 -9.23 -3.09
C PRO A 39 -2.55 -9.59 -3.97
N ASP A 40 -2.79 -10.00 -5.20
CA ASP A 40 -1.74 -10.41 -6.14
C ASP A 40 -0.79 -9.26 -6.49
N VAL A 41 -1.23 -8.00 -6.31
CA VAL A 41 -0.40 -6.84 -6.61
C VAL A 41 0.89 -6.81 -5.78
N PHE A 42 0.87 -7.40 -4.58
CA PHE A 42 2.05 -7.40 -3.71
C PHE A 42 3.17 -8.31 -4.21
N SER A 43 2.88 -9.25 -5.10
CA SER A 43 3.89 -10.07 -5.75
C SER A 43 4.45 -9.44 -7.02
N LEU A 44 3.83 -8.38 -7.53
CA LEU A 44 4.26 -7.71 -8.75
C LEU A 44 5.32 -6.64 -8.46
N ARG A 45 6.23 -6.46 -9.41
CA ARG A 45 7.18 -5.35 -9.36
C ARG A 45 6.47 -4.06 -9.80
N ILE A 46 6.98 -2.91 -9.35
CA ILE A 46 6.39 -1.61 -9.70
C ILE A 46 6.27 -1.43 -11.23
N ASN A 47 7.30 -1.86 -11.98
CA ASN A 47 7.26 -1.75 -13.44
C ASN A 47 6.13 -2.58 -14.06
N ASP A 48 5.87 -3.77 -13.50
CA ASP A 48 4.77 -4.62 -13.95
C ASP A 48 3.42 -3.97 -13.64
N ILE A 49 3.32 -3.31 -12.51
CA ILE A 49 2.10 -2.58 -12.13
C ILE A 49 1.85 -1.43 -13.11
N ILE A 50 2.89 -0.69 -13.46
CA ILE A 50 2.79 0.42 -14.44
C ILE A 50 2.42 -0.12 -15.83
N ALA A 51 2.93 -1.30 -16.20
CA ALA A 51 2.62 -1.92 -17.48
C ALA A 51 1.14 -2.32 -17.62
N LEU A 52 0.39 -2.40 -16.52
CA LEU A 52 -1.06 -2.60 -16.58
C LEU A 52 -1.79 -1.38 -17.14
N SER A 53 -1.17 -0.22 -17.16
CA SER A 53 -1.73 0.98 -17.78
C SER A 53 -1.40 1.03 -19.26
N SER A 54 -2.19 1.81 -20.04
CA SER A 54 -1.95 2.00 -21.46
C SER A 54 -0.98 3.16 -21.74
N TYR A 55 -0.38 3.75 -20.71
CA TYR A 55 0.51 4.89 -20.84
C TYR A 55 1.99 4.46 -20.84
N SER A 56 2.85 5.32 -21.39
CA SER A 56 4.29 5.12 -21.24
C SER A 56 4.68 5.25 -19.77
N HIS A 57 5.75 4.58 -19.39
CA HIS A 57 6.25 4.57 -18.01
C HIS A 57 6.44 5.99 -17.46
N SER A 58 7.20 6.82 -18.19
CA SER A 58 7.49 8.19 -17.74
C SER A 58 6.25 9.05 -17.63
N HIS A 59 5.33 8.93 -18.59
CA HIS A 59 4.09 9.70 -18.61
C HIS A 59 3.19 9.32 -17.44
N PHE A 60 3.05 8.02 -17.18
CA PHE A 60 2.22 7.52 -16.09
C PHE A 60 2.73 8.00 -14.72
N ILE A 61 4.05 7.93 -14.50
CA ILE A 61 4.66 8.40 -13.25
C ILE A 61 4.33 9.87 -12.99
N LYS A 62 4.44 10.72 -14.03
CA LYS A 62 4.14 12.15 -13.89
C LYS A 62 2.67 12.40 -13.59
N ILE A 63 1.76 11.74 -14.30
CA ILE A 63 0.33 11.89 -14.11
C ILE A 63 -0.07 11.41 -12.72
N PHE A 64 0.44 10.26 -12.30
CA PHE A 64 0.13 9.70 -11.00
C PHE A 64 0.51 10.67 -9.88
N LYS A 65 1.76 11.15 -9.88
CA LYS A 65 2.22 12.09 -8.86
C LYS A 65 1.42 13.39 -8.87
N LYS A 66 1.08 13.89 -10.05
CA LYS A 66 0.30 15.14 -10.18
C LYS A 66 -1.09 15.00 -9.57
N HIS A 67 -1.78 13.90 -9.81
CA HIS A 67 -3.18 13.72 -9.40
C HIS A 67 -3.33 13.06 -8.03
N VAL A 68 -2.45 12.14 -7.67
CA VAL A 68 -2.51 11.43 -6.38
C VAL A 68 -1.73 12.18 -5.29
N GLY A 69 -0.67 12.92 -5.65
CA GLY A 69 0.14 13.69 -4.71
C GLY A 69 1.30 12.91 -4.11
N LYS A 70 1.44 11.64 -4.46
CA LYS A 70 2.56 10.77 -4.04
C LYS A 70 3.12 10.04 -5.25
N THR A 71 4.37 9.58 -5.15
CA THR A 71 4.90 8.68 -6.16
C THR A 71 4.19 7.33 -6.09
N ILE A 72 4.23 6.56 -7.18
CA ILE A 72 3.68 5.20 -7.20
C ILE A 72 4.36 4.34 -6.15
N ILE A 73 5.70 4.48 -6.00
CA ILE A 73 6.47 3.70 -5.03
C ILE A 73 5.98 3.99 -3.61
N ASP A 74 5.81 5.25 -3.26
CA ASP A 74 5.32 5.64 -1.94
C ASP A 74 3.90 5.14 -1.70
N TYR A 75 3.04 5.25 -2.72
CA TYR A 75 1.66 4.78 -2.61
C TYR A 75 1.60 3.27 -2.38
N VAL A 76 2.34 2.48 -3.17
CA VAL A 76 2.36 1.01 -3.03
C VAL A 76 3.00 0.61 -1.69
N THR A 77 4.05 1.32 -1.26
CA THR A 77 4.67 1.08 0.05
C THR A 77 3.65 1.31 1.17
N ASP A 78 2.87 2.39 1.11
CA ASP A 78 1.82 2.66 2.09
C ASP A 78 0.78 1.54 2.14
N LEU A 79 0.36 1.02 0.99
CA LEU A 79 -0.56 -0.12 0.93
C LEU A 79 0.04 -1.37 1.58
N ARG A 80 1.29 -1.68 1.27
CA ARG A 80 1.97 -2.86 1.79
C ARG A 80 2.11 -2.82 3.30
N VAL A 81 2.57 -1.69 3.84
CA VAL A 81 2.76 -1.58 5.30
C VAL A 81 1.43 -1.48 6.03
N ALA A 82 0.39 -0.89 5.44
CA ALA A 82 -0.95 -0.86 6.02
C ALA A 82 -1.53 -2.28 6.11
N TYR A 83 -1.36 -3.09 5.05
CA TYR A 83 -1.80 -4.48 5.08
C TYR A 83 -1.00 -5.29 6.11
N ALA A 84 0.31 -5.04 6.20
CA ALA A 84 1.14 -5.67 7.23
C ALA A 84 0.65 -5.32 8.65
N ALA A 85 0.28 -4.06 8.89
CA ALA A 85 -0.27 -3.65 10.19
C ALA A 85 -1.54 -4.43 10.53
N THR A 86 -2.41 -4.65 9.56
CA THR A 86 -3.61 -5.48 9.75
C THR A 86 -3.25 -6.92 10.10
N LEU A 87 -2.28 -7.52 9.41
CA LEU A 87 -1.83 -8.88 9.70
C LEU A 87 -1.18 -8.98 11.09
N LEU A 88 -0.43 -7.96 11.50
CA LEU A 88 0.19 -7.92 12.83
C LEU A 88 -0.86 -7.90 13.94
N SER A 89 -1.95 -7.15 13.75
CA SER A 89 -3.01 -7.03 14.76
C SER A 89 -3.98 -8.22 14.76
N SER A 90 -4.23 -8.83 13.61
CA SER A 90 -5.29 -9.84 13.46
C SER A 90 -4.78 -11.28 13.37
N THR A 91 -3.47 -11.52 13.24
CA THR A 91 -2.90 -12.86 13.10
C THR A 91 -1.72 -13.07 14.05
N ASN A 92 -1.30 -14.34 14.19
CA ASN A 92 -0.09 -14.71 14.93
C ASN A 92 1.10 -15.00 14.01
N LEU A 93 1.00 -14.62 12.73
CA LEU A 93 2.09 -14.80 11.77
C LEU A 93 3.34 -14.05 12.25
N ASN A 94 4.51 -14.64 12.04
CA ASN A 94 5.75 -13.96 12.37
C ASN A 94 6.06 -12.86 11.37
N VAL A 95 6.97 -11.95 11.75
CA VAL A 95 7.28 -10.76 10.93
C VAL A 95 7.86 -11.14 9.56
N ILE A 96 8.68 -12.20 9.51
CA ILE A 96 9.27 -12.68 8.24
C ILE A 96 8.16 -13.09 7.27
N THR A 97 7.19 -13.85 7.75
CA THR A 97 6.05 -14.30 6.94
C THR A 97 5.20 -13.13 6.47
N ILE A 98 4.93 -12.17 7.36
CA ILE A 98 4.15 -10.98 7.02
C ILE A 98 4.88 -10.16 5.95
N ALA A 99 6.18 -9.93 6.12
CA ALA A 99 6.98 -9.19 5.14
C ALA A 99 6.88 -9.84 3.75
N SER A 100 7.01 -11.16 3.69
CA SER A 100 6.90 -11.90 2.43
C SER A 100 5.49 -11.77 1.82
N LYS A 101 4.44 -11.89 2.64
CA LYS A 101 3.06 -11.78 2.17
C LYS A 101 2.74 -10.42 1.57
N VAL A 102 3.35 -9.37 2.06
CA VAL A 102 3.11 -8.01 1.54
C VAL A 102 4.15 -7.60 0.49
N GLY A 103 4.97 -8.56 0.02
CA GLY A 103 5.82 -8.34 -1.15
C GLY A 103 7.25 -7.90 -0.85
N TYR A 104 7.76 -8.09 0.37
CA TYR A 104 9.13 -7.75 0.73
C TYR A 104 9.97 -9.03 0.90
N ASP A 105 11.07 -9.10 0.15
CA ASP A 105 12.02 -10.20 0.27
C ASP A 105 13.00 -10.01 1.44
N ASN A 106 13.23 -8.75 1.82
CA ASN A 106 14.18 -8.40 2.88
C ASN A 106 13.43 -7.89 4.09
N GLN A 107 13.53 -8.64 5.20
CA GLN A 107 12.83 -8.30 6.45
C GLN A 107 13.32 -6.97 7.03
N SER A 108 14.61 -6.67 6.97
CA SER A 108 15.16 -5.44 7.51
C SER A 108 14.65 -4.23 6.75
N PHE A 109 14.55 -4.33 5.44
CA PHE A 109 14.00 -3.27 4.59
C PHE A 109 12.52 -3.05 4.91
N PHE A 110 11.76 -4.15 5.04
CA PHE A 110 10.36 -4.08 5.44
C PHE A 110 10.19 -3.38 6.80
N ALA A 111 10.98 -3.79 7.79
CA ALA A 111 10.91 -3.22 9.14
C ALA A 111 11.19 -1.72 9.12
N GLN A 112 12.15 -1.27 8.30
CA GLN A 112 12.46 0.15 8.15
C GLN A 112 11.30 0.91 7.53
N LYS A 113 10.69 0.39 6.47
CA LYS A 113 9.52 1.01 5.81
C LYS A 113 8.32 1.07 6.75
N PHE A 114 8.11 0.03 7.53
CA PHE A 114 7.05 0.00 8.52
C PHE A 114 7.27 1.08 9.60
N LYS A 115 8.49 1.16 10.12
CA LYS A 115 8.85 2.15 11.13
C LYS A 115 8.76 3.57 10.60
N ASP A 116 9.12 3.80 9.33
CA ASP A 116 9.00 5.13 8.71
C ASP A 116 7.56 5.62 8.73
N LYS A 117 6.59 4.72 8.58
CA LYS A 117 5.17 5.08 8.55
C LYS A 117 4.53 5.12 9.95
N TYR A 118 4.80 4.11 10.77
CA TYR A 118 4.10 3.94 12.06
C TYR A 118 4.92 4.40 13.26
N ASN A 119 6.18 4.80 13.07
CA ASN A 119 7.11 5.29 14.10
C ASN A 119 7.51 4.23 15.14
N VAL A 120 7.13 2.98 14.94
CA VAL A 120 7.49 1.85 15.79
C VAL A 120 7.82 0.64 14.92
N SER A 121 8.56 -0.32 15.48
CA SER A 121 8.85 -1.57 14.76
C SER A 121 7.59 -2.41 14.62
N PRO A 122 7.57 -3.40 13.69
CA PRO A 122 6.43 -4.32 13.60
C PRO A 122 6.10 -5.03 14.90
N LEU A 123 7.10 -5.49 15.65
CA LEU A 123 6.87 -6.19 16.92
C LEU A 123 6.33 -5.25 18.00
N GLU A 124 6.87 -4.03 18.06
CA GLU A 124 6.35 -3.01 18.98
C GLU A 124 4.90 -2.65 18.66
N TYR A 125 4.58 -2.53 17.38
CA TYR A 125 3.20 -2.28 16.93
C TYR A 125 2.27 -3.40 17.39
N ARG A 126 2.66 -4.67 17.17
CA ARG A 126 1.86 -5.82 17.58
C ARG A 126 1.59 -5.80 19.08
N SER A 127 2.62 -5.52 19.87
CA SER A 127 2.49 -5.46 21.33
C SER A 127 1.54 -4.35 21.74
N SER A 128 1.66 -3.16 21.14
CA SER A 128 0.83 -2.01 21.50
C SER A 128 -0.65 -2.25 21.22
N VAL A 129 -1.00 -2.80 20.04
CA VAL A 129 -2.40 -3.02 19.66
C VAL A 129 -3.06 -4.18 20.44
N ARG A 130 -2.27 -5.11 20.97
CA ARG A 130 -2.79 -6.25 21.74
C ARG A 130 -2.93 -5.95 23.23
N HIS A 131 -2.27 -4.91 23.74
CA HIS A 131 -2.40 -4.48 25.12
C HIS A 131 -3.61 -3.57 25.36
N ASP A 132 -4.18 -3.02 24.32
CA ASP A 132 -5.35 -2.16 24.40
C ASP A 132 -6.68 -2.96 24.47
N ASP A 133 -6.58 -4.28 24.38
CA ASP A 133 -7.71 -5.17 24.58
C ASP A 133 -7.73 -5.64 26.05
#